data_4eb71c10b99c3ee24a67812b62e85b8c
#
_entry.id   4eb71c10b99c3ee24a67812b62e85b8c
#
_cell.length_a   1.000
_cell.length_b   1.000
_cell.length_c   1.000
_cell.angle_alpha   90.00
_cell.angle_beta   90.00
_cell.angle_gamma   90.00
#
_symmetry.space_group_name_H-M   'P 1'
#
loop_
_entity.id
_entity.type
_entity.pdbx_description
1 polymer ?
#
loop_
_entity_poly.entity_id
_entity_poly.type
_entity_poly.pdbx_seq_one_letter_code
_entity_poly.pdbx_strand_id
1 'polypeptide(L)'
;MVYRQVVISQGNIVVRANRARTTMGRNQRNSRWTLQGNVHIHAPPHGSLSADRAVVDVLGSRITQATVSGNPAQFTQRSKAGKPAQGHADRIVYDLDKGTVRLSGNAWLSDGRNQMSAAVLTYSMLKDRIQGGGPGHVGRVHITITPRALPSGKEALKRKPRPTRPPEPPRPHSRHGASG
;
A
#
# COMPACT_ATOMS: atom_id res chain seq x y z
N MET A 1 -24.75 -0.56 -23.51
CA MET A 1 -25.20 0.80 -23.21
C MET A 1 -23.96 1.68 -23.03
N VAL A 2 -23.98 2.90 -23.55
CA VAL A 2 -22.83 3.83 -23.49
C VAL A 2 -23.27 5.11 -22.80
N TYR A 3 -22.46 5.55 -21.83
CA TYR A 3 -22.72 6.75 -21.03
C TYR A 3 -21.59 7.77 -21.24
N ARG A 4 -21.87 9.07 -21.11
CA ARG A 4 -20.90 10.17 -21.19
C ARG A 4 -20.86 10.93 -19.86
N GLN A 5 -19.69 11.48 -19.50
CA GLN A 5 -19.44 12.20 -18.23
C GLN A 5 -19.99 11.44 -17.03
N VAL A 6 -19.43 10.26 -16.82
CA VAL A 6 -19.97 9.28 -15.89
C VAL A 6 -19.39 9.48 -14.50
N VAL A 7 -20.29 9.48 -13.50
CA VAL A 7 -19.93 9.36 -12.09
C VAL A 7 -20.71 8.16 -11.55
N ILE A 8 -19.98 7.15 -11.07
CA ILE A 8 -20.55 5.97 -10.43
C ILE A 8 -20.16 6.03 -8.97
N SER A 9 -21.14 5.93 -8.08
CA SER A 9 -20.90 5.90 -6.63
C SER A 9 -21.50 4.63 -6.05
N GLN A 10 -20.71 3.92 -5.22
CA GLN A 10 -21.16 2.75 -4.48
C GLN A 10 -20.52 2.79 -3.09
N GLY A 11 -21.31 3.12 -2.06
CA GLY A 11 -20.77 3.40 -0.74
C GLY A 11 -19.72 4.52 -0.80
N ASN A 12 -18.52 4.25 -0.33
CA ASN A 12 -17.42 5.20 -0.34
C ASN A 12 -16.59 5.18 -1.65
N ILE A 13 -16.94 4.30 -2.59
CA ILE A 13 -16.24 4.20 -3.88
C ILE A 13 -16.87 5.19 -4.86
N VAL A 14 -16.04 6.04 -5.46
CA VAL A 14 -16.45 6.97 -6.51
C VAL A 14 -15.57 6.75 -7.73
N VAL A 15 -16.21 6.53 -8.87
CA VAL A 15 -15.57 6.35 -10.16
C VAL A 15 -16.01 7.47 -11.09
N ARG A 16 -15.06 8.14 -11.73
CA ARG A 16 -15.31 9.18 -12.74
C ARG A 16 -14.65 8.81 -14.05
N ALA A 17 -15.31 9.07 -15.18
CA ALA A 17 -14.74 8.88 -16.50
C ALA A 17 -15.49 9.72 -17.55
N ASN A 18 -14.85 10.03 -18.67
CA ASN A 18 -15.50 10.72 -19.76
C ASN A 18 -16.55 9.85 -20.45
N ARG A 19 -16.30 8.55 -20.53
CA ARG A 19 -17.21 7.56 -21.14
C ARG A 19 -17.21 6.27 -20.33
N ALA A 20 -18.37 5.63 -20.27
CA ALA A 20 -18.51 4.29 -19.74
C ALA A 20 -19.37 3.42 -20.66
N ARG A 21 -19.01 2.16 -20.79
CA ARG A 21 -19.77 1.12 -21.46
C ARG A 21 -19.95 -0.04 -20.50
N THR A 22 -21.17 -0.54 -20.38
CA THR A 22 -21.45 -1.74 -19.62
C THR A 22 -21.87 -2.88 -20.55
N THR A 23 -21.37 -4.07 -20.25
CA THR A 23 -21.81 -5.34 -20.86
C THR A 23 -22.22 -6.28 -19.75
N MET A 24 -23.36 -6.93 -19.90
CA MET A 24 -23.86 -7.93 -18.97
C MET A 24 -23.52 -9.33 -19.49
N GLY A 25 -23.10 -10.22 -18.59
CA GLY A 25 -22.94 -11.63 -18.90
C GLY A 25 -24.29 -12.34 -19.13
N ARG A 26 -24.27 -13.53 -19.72
CA ARG A 26 -25.48 -14.32 -20.06
C ARG A 26 -26.39 -14.57 -18.86
N ASN A 27 -25.86 -14.69 -17.67
CA ASN A 27 -26.61 -14.96 -16.43
C ASN A 27 -27.01 -13.72 -15.65
N GLN A 28 -26.81 -12.51 -16.22
CA GLN A 28 -27.11 -11.21 -15.62
C GLN A 28 -26.46 -10.93 -14.25
N ARG A 29 -25.72 -11.89 -13.70
CA ARG A 29 -25.01 -11.74 -12.42
C ARG A 29 -23.63 -11.09 -12.58
N ASN A 30 -23.06 -11.19 -13.79
CA ASN A 30 -21.75 -10.65 -14.11
C ASN A 30 -21.93 -9.43 -15.00
N SER A 31 -21.31 -8.35 -14.64
CA SER A 31 -21.22 -7.17 -15.49
C SER A 31 -19.77 -6.71 -15.61
N ARG A 32 -19.45 -6.20 -16.79
CA ARG A 32 -18.15 -5.60 -17.08
C ARG A 32 -18.35 -4.16 -17.49
N TRP A 33 -17.70 -3.28 -16.78
CA TRP A 33 -17.68 -1.86 -17.06
C TRP A 33 -16.37 -1.48 -17.71
N THR A 34 -16.44 -0.85 -18.87
CA THR A 34 -15.28 -0.27 -19.55
C THR A 34 -15.40 1.26 -19.48
N LEU A 35 -14.42 1.88 -18.85
CA LEU A 35 -14.32 3.32 -18.63
C LEU A 35 -13.21 3.87 -19.50
N GLN A 36 -13.39 5.03 -20.08
CA GLN A 36 -12.44 5.66 -21.00
C GLN A 36 -12.38 7.18 -20.77
N GLY A 37 -11.15 7.70 -20.78
CA GLY A 37 -10.81 9.11 -20.67
C GLY A 37 -10.96 9.65 -19.25
N ASN A 38 -9.87 10.19 -18.71
CA ASN A 38 -9.79 10.80 -17.38
C ASN A 38 -10.43 9.91 -16.29
N VAL A 39 -10.04 8.63 -16.28
CA VAL A 39 -10.56 7.69 -15.32
C VAL A 39 -9.93 7.96 -13.94
N HIS A 40 -10.77 8.27 -12.97
CA HIS A 40 -10.41 8.41 -11.57
C HIS A 40 -11.28 7.48 -10.72
N ILE A 41 -10.63 6.62 -9.97
CA ILE A 41 -11.29 5.71 -9.03
C ILE A 41 -10.82 6.08 -7.63
N HIS A 42 -11.75 6.47 -6.78
CA HIS A 42 -11.48 6.71 -5.36
C HIS A 42 -12.23 5.66 -4.53
N ALA A 43 -11.47 4.85 -3.80
CA ALA A 43 -11.99 3.68 -3.08
C ALA A 43 -11.38 3.61 -1.66
N PRO A 44 -11.78 4.47 -0.72
CA PRO A 44 -11.31 4.39 0.66
C PRO A 44 -11.77 3.06 1.32
N PRO A 45 -10.92 2.40 2.11
CA PRO A 45 -9.54 2.75 2.46
C PRO A 45 -8.49 2.27 1.44
N HIS A 46 -8.92 1.72 0.30
CA HIS A 46 -8.04 1.07 -0.69
C HIS A 46 -7.23 2.05 -1.54
N GLY A 47 -7.53 3.35 -1.47
CA GLY A 47 -6.78 4.39 -2.15
C GLY A 47 -7.45 4.95 -3.40
N SER A 48 -6.65 5.51 -4.29
CA SER A 48 -7.10 6.13 -5.53
C SER A 48 -6.31 5.64 -6.73
N LEU A 49 -6.97 5.54 -7.87
CA LEU A 49 -6.40 5.17 -9.16
C LEU A 49 -6.71 6.27 -10.18
N SER A 50 -5.73 6.59 -11.03
CA SER A 50 -5.87 7.50 -12.16
C SER A 50 -5.34 6.82 -13.42
N ALA A 51 -6.08 6.87 -14.53
CA ALA A 51 -5.70 6.20 -15.76
C ALA A 51 -6.45 6.75 -16.98
N ASP A 52 -6.06 6.34 -18.18
CA ASP A 52 -6.78 6.67 -19.41
C ASP A 52 -7.96 5.71 -19.64
N ARG A 53 -7.83 4.49 -19.17
CA ARG A 53 -8.83 3.45 -19.32
C ARG A 53 -8.90 2.58 -18.07
N ALA A 54 -10.11 2.14 -17.73
CA ALA A 54 -10.33 1.10 -16.74
C ALA A 54 -11.35 0.08 -17.24
N VAL A 55 -11.16 -1.18 -16.81
CA VAL A 55 -12.12 -2.27 -16.95
C VAL A 55 -12.39 -2.80 -15.55
N VAL A 56 -13.64 -2.77 -15.15
CA VAL A 56 -14.09 -3.21 -13.83
C VAL A 56 -15.02 -4.40 -14.00
N ASP A 57 -14.66 -5.52 -13.39
CA ASP A 57 -15.47 -6.73 -13.37
C ASP A 57 -16.27 -6.80 -12.07
N VAL A 58 -17.57 -6.99 -12.21
CA VAL A 58 -18.52 -7.02 -11.09
C VAL A 58 -19.26 -8.35 -11.11
N LEU A 59 -19.31 -9.02 -9.98
CA LEU A 59 -20.08 -10.25 -9.74
C LEU A 59 -21.20 -9.95 -8.73
N GLY A 60 -22.45 -10.00 -9.18
CA GLY A 60 -23.57 -9.52 -8.38
C GLY A 60 -23.43 -8.02 -8.10
N SER A 61 -23.29 -7.67 -6.84
CA SER A 61 -23.06 -6.26 -6.40
C SER A 61 -21.62 -6.00 -5.96
N ARG A 62 -20.69 -6.94 -6.21
CA ARG A 62 -19.31 -6.86 -5.71
C ARG A 62 -18.32 -6.72 -6.86
N ILE A 63 -17.45 -5.72 -6.77
CA ILE A 63 -16.30 -5.58 -7.66
C ILE A 63 -15.30 -6.68 -7.31
N THR A 64 -14.91 -7.50 -8.30
CA THR A 64 -13.96 -8.58 -8.13
C THR A 64 -12.58 -8.20 -8.64
N GLN A 65 -12.53 -7.47 -9.75
CA GLN A 65 -11.28 -7.06 -10.38
C GLN A 65 -11.43 -5.67 -11.01
N ALA A 66 -10.37 -4.89 -10.93
CA ALA A 66 -10.22 -3.66 -11.71
C ALA A 66 -8.89 -3.69 -12.46
N THR A 67 -8.94 -3.49 -13.77
CA THR A 67 -7.76 -3.33 -14.61
C THR A 67 -7.73 -1.91 -15.13
N VAL A 68 -6.65 -1.18 -14.84
CA VAL A 68 -6.44 0.16 -15.35
C VAL A 68 -5.22 0.21 -16.24
N SER A 69 -5.26 1.04 -17.25
CA SER A 69 -4.15 1.29 -18.17
C SER A 69 -4.08 2.77 -18.52
N GLY A 70 -2.89 3.27 -18.69
CA GLY A 70 -2.61 4.66 -19.00
C GLY A 70 -1.14 4.86 -19.35
N ASN A 71 -0.77 6.11 -19.59
CA ASN A 71 0.62 6.45 -19.94
C ASN A 71 1.19 7.52 -18.99
N PRO A 72 1.52 7.15 -17.74
CA PRO A 72 1.22 5.89 -17.03
C PRO A 72 -0.13 5.92 -16.30
N ALA A 73 -0.65 4.73 -15.96
CA ALA A 73 -1.65 4.60 -14.89
C ALA A 73 -0.97 4.74 -13.53
N GLN A 74 -1.65 5.39 -12.58
CA GLN A 74 -1.09 5.71 -11.27
C GLN A 74 -2.03 5.25 -10.16
N PHE A 75 -1.46 4.85 -9.02
CA PHE A 75 -2.23 4.62 -7.81
C PHE A 75 -1.58 5.27 -6.60
N THR A 76 -2.41 5.61 -5.63
CA THR A 76 -2.00 6.05 -4.31
C THR A 76 -2.84 5.31 -3.28
N GLN A 77 -2.20 4.86 -2.21
CA GLN A 77 -2.85 4.15 -1.12
C GLN A 77 -2.23 4.57 0.22
N ARG A 78 -2.98 4.47 1.29
CA ARG A 78 -2.44 4.49 2.64
C ARG A 78 -2.50 3.08 3.22
N SER A 79 -1.37 2.57 3.71
CA SER A 79 -1.34 1.30 4.43
C SER A 79 -2.13 1.39 5.74
N LYS A 80 -2.47 0.26 6.35
CA LYS A 80 -3.11 0.23 7.67
C LYS A 80 -2.31 1.00 8.75
N ALA A 81 -0.99 1.10 8.57
CA ALA A 81 -0.10 1.87 9.44
C ALA A 81 0.00 3.37 9.06
N GLY A 82 -0.88 3.86 8.17
CA GLY A 82 -0.90 5.26 7.72
C GLY A 82 0.24 5.64 6.75
N LYS A 83 1.09 4.70 6.35
CA LYS A 83 2.20 4.97 5.43
C LYS A 83 1.66 5.14 4.02
N PRO A 84 2.11 6.18 3.28
CA PRO A 84 1.72 6.36 1.89
C PRO A 84 2.39 5.28 1.04
N ALA A 85 1.62 4.60 0.21
CA ALA A 85 2.13 3.80 -0.90
C ALA A 85 1.65 4.44 -2.20
N GLN A 86 2.53 4.55 -3.16
CA GLN A 86 2.23 5.09 -4.48
C GLN A 86 2.98 4.33 -5.56
N GLY A 87 2.42 4.26 -6.74
CA GLY A 87 3.06 3.59 -7.84
C GLY A 87 2.46 3.94 -9.18
N HIS A 88 3.18 3.59 -10.22
CA HIS A 88 2.72 3.75 -11.58
C HIS A 88 3.18 2.57 -12.44
N ALA A 89 2.47 2.35 -13.53
CA ALA A 89 2.80 1.36 -14.55
C ALA A 89 1.94 1.62 -15.80
N ASP A 90 2.28 1.00 -16.92
CA ASP A 90 1.44 1.06 -18.11
C ASP A 90 0.10 0.36 -17.87
N ARG A 91 0.12 -0.68 -17.03
CA ARG A 91 -1.07 -1.44 -16.64
C ARG A 91 -1.01 -1.84 -15.16
N ILE A 92 -2.13 -1.63 -14.46
CA ILE A 92 -2.31 -2.04 -13.06
C ILE A 92 -3.55 -2.91 -12.99
N VAL A 93 -3.43 -4.09 -12.41
CA VAL A 93 -4.52 -5.03 -12.15
C VAL A 93 -4.72 -5.14 -10.66
N TYR A 94 -5.90 -4.78 -10.22
CA TYR A 94 -6.34 -4.86 -8.84
C TYR A 94 -7.28 -6.06 -8.71
N ASP A 95 -6.83 -7.12 -8.08
CA ASP A 95 -7.61 -8.32 -7.79
C ASP A 95 -8.09 -8.22 -6.34
N LEU A 96 -9.37 -7.89 -6.15
CA LEU A 96 -9.94 -7.68 -4.83
C LEU A 96 -10.19 -9.00 -4.11
N ASP A 97 -10.43 -10.08 -4.84
CA ASP A 97 -10.64 -11.40 -4.25
C ASP A 97 -9.35 -11.95 -3.64
N LYS A 98 -8.23 -11.75 -4.31
CA LYS A 98 -6.90 -12.15 -3.81
C LYS A 98 -6.22 -11.09 -2.95
N GLY A 99 -6.76 -9.88 -2.91
CA GLY A 99 -6.12 -8.75 -2.22
C GLY A 99 -4.73 -8.44 -2.79
N THR A 100 -4.60 -8.44 -4.14
CA THR A 100 -3.32 -8.17 -4.80
C THR A 100 -3.42 -7.05 -5.81
N VAL A 101 -2.34 -6.29 -5.94
CA VAL A 101 -2.15 -5.26 -6.97
C VAL A 101 -0.94 -5.66 -7.80
N ARG A 102 -1.14 -5.87 -9.09
CA ARG A 102 -0.07 -6.19 -10.05
C ARG A 102 0.16 -5.01 -10.98
N LEU A 103 1.38 -4.53 -11.02
CA LEU A 103 1.85 -3.49 -11.91
C LEU A 103 2.67 -4.12 -13.02
N SER A 104 2.47 -3.73 -14.24
CA SER A 104 3.21 -4.25 -15.40
C SER A 104 3.46 -3.16 -16.45
N GLY A 105 4.62 -3.21 -17.07
CA GLY A 105 5.14 -2.19 -17.96
C GLY A 105 5.62 -0.98 -17.18
N ASN A 106 6.94 -0.71 -17.19
CA ASN A 106 7.55 0.41 -16.47
C ASN A 106 7.07 0.56 -15.02
N ALA A 107 6.93 -0.58 -14.35
CA ALA A 107 6.36 -0.61 -13.02
C ALA A 107 7.31 0.01 -12.00
N TRP A 108 6.78 0.96 -11.24
CA TRP A 108 7.45 1.58 -10.10
C TRP A 108 6.49 1.64 -8.91
N LEU A 109 7.04 1.41 -7.73
CA LEU A 109 6.31 1.39 -6.47
C LEU A 109 7.16 2.01 -5.36
N SER A 110 6.54 2.82 -4.51
CA SER A 110 7.14 3.36 -3.29
C SER A 110 6.22 3.15 -2.10
N ASP A 111 6.79 2.76 -0.98
CA ASP A 111 6.11 2.68 0.32
C ASP A 111 6.40 3.92 1.20
N GLY A 112 6.91 4.99 0.59
CA GLY A 112 7.33 6.21 1.25
C GLY A 112 8.77 6.18 1.80
N ARG A 113 9.41 5.00 1.86
CA ARG A 113 10.82 4.82 2.26
C ARG A 113 11.62 4.08 1.20
N ASN A 114 11.07 2.99 0.72
CA ASN A 114 11.72 2.16 -0.27
C ASN A 114 11.06 2.39 -1.61
N GLN A 115 11.85 2.28 -2.66
CA GLN A 115 11.38 2.37 -4.02
C GLN A 115 11.81 1.12 -4.77
N MET A 116 10.92 0.60 -5.58
CA MET A 116 11.17 -0.57 -6.42
C MET A 116 10.74 -0.28 -7.84
N SER A 117 11.57 -0.66 -8.81
CA SER A 117 11.25 -0.62 -10.23
C SER A 117 11.51 -2.00 -10.84
N ALA A 118 10.62 -2.45 -11.69
CA ALA A 118 10.76 -3.69 -12.44
C ALA A 118 9.82 -3.73 -13.64
N ALA A 119 9.97 -4.72 -14.52
CA ALA A 119 8.99 -4.95 -15.57
C ALA A 119 7.62 -5.35 -15.00
N VAL A 120 7.62 -6.10 -13.89
CA VAL A 120 6.41 -6.49 -13.17
C VAL A 120 6.67 -6.41 -11.66
N LEU A 121 5.75 -5.79 -10.94
CA LEU A 121 5.68 -5.76 -9.49
C LEU A 121 4.32 -6.28 -9.03
N THR A 122 4.29 -7.05 -7.97
CA THR A 122 3.07 -7.51 -7.33
C THR A 122 3.10 -7.13 -5.86
N TYR A 123 2.08 -6.41 -5.42
CA TYR A 123 1.86 -6.05 -4.03
C TYR A 123 0.71 -6.86 -3.45
N SER A 124 0.94 -7.54 -2.35
CA SER A 124 -0.10 -8.21 -1.58
C SER A 124 -0.55 -7.33 -0.43
N MET A 125 -1.80 -6.87 -0.48
CA MET A 125 -2.39 -6.03 0.58
C MET A 125 -2.62 -6.80 1.88
N LEU A 126 -2.87 -8.11 1.78
CA LEU A 126 -3.09 -8.97 2.94
C LEU A 126 -1.80 -9.22 3.72
N LYS A 127 -0.68 -9.38 3.00
CA LYS A 127 0.63 -9.71 3.56
C LYS A 127 1.54 -8.49 3.71
N ASP A 128 1.11 -7.31 3.24
CA ASP A 128 1.91 -6.08 3.14
C ASP A 128 3.30 -6.36 2.51
N ARG A 129 3.30 -7.13 1.41
CA ARG A 129 4.52 -7.65 0.79
C ARG A 129 4.56 -7.31 -0.69
N ILE A 130 5.73 -6.82 -1.13
CA ILE A 130 6.02 -6.56 -2.54
C ILE A 130 6.89 -7.70 -3.07
N GLN A 131 6.59 -8.16 -4.26
CA GLN A 131 7.36 -9.12 -5.04
C GLN A 131 7.67 -8.53 -6.40
N GLY A 132 8.94 -8.54 -6.79
CA GLY A 132 9.38 -8.21 -8.14
C GLY A 132 9.47 -9.47 -8.99
N GLY A 133 9.07 -9.36 -10.28
CA GLY A 133 9.01 -10.48 -11.18
C GLY A 133 7.67 -11.23 -11.16
N GLY A 134 7.52 -12.18 -12.06
CA GLY A 134 6.34 -13.05 -12.18
C GLY A 134 6.71 -14.29 -12.98
N PRO A 135 5.85 -15.31 -13.08
CA PRO A 135 6.12 -16.50 -13.88
C PRO A 135 6.50 -16.09 -15.30
N GLY A 136 7.70 -16.47 -15.75
CA GLY A 136 8.21 -16.15 -17.08
C GLY A 136 8.86 -14.76 -17.25
N HIS A 137 8.97 -13.94 -16.22
CA HIS A 137 9.60 -12.63 -16.27
C HIS A 137 10.86 -12.60 -15.40
N VAL A 138 11.99 -12.93 -15.98
CA VAL A 138 13.32 -12.75 -15.39
C VAL A 138 13.78 -11.33 -15.72
N GLY A 139 13.23 -10.33 -15.03
CA GLY A 139 13.62 -8.93 -15.21
C GLY A 139 14.45 -8.43 -14.03
N ARG A 140 15.31 -7.44 -14.29
CA ARG A 140 16.04 -6.76 -13.22
C ARG A 140 15.05 -6.04 -12.33
N VAL A 141 15.22 -6.18 -11.02
CA VAL A 141 14.50 -5.43 -10.01
C VAL A 141 15.47 -4.43 -9.42
N HIS A 142 15.16 -3.14 -9.55
CA HIS A 142 15.89 -2.07 -8.87
C HIS A 142 15.21 -1.76 -7.55
N ILE A 143 15.98 -1.80 -6.47
CA ILE A 143 15.48 -1.48 -5.12
C ILE A 143 16.35 -0.36 -4.57
N THR A 144 15.74 0.76 -4.23
CA THR A 144 16.38 1.86 -3.49
C THR A 144 15.82 1.86 -2.08
N ILE A 145 16.69 1.65 -1.10
CA ILE A 145 16.35 1.69 0.33
C ILE A 145 16.92 2.98 0.90
N THR A 146 16.05 3.80 1.51
CA THR A 146 16.51 4.97 2.27
C THR A 146 16.78 4.54 3.69
N PRO A 147 18.06 4.51 4.14
CA PRO A 147 18.41 4.15 5.50
C PRO A 147 17.72 5.11 6.49
N ARG A 148 17.27 4.58 7.61
CA ARG A 148 16.80 5.42 8.72
C ARG A 148 18.01 6.22 9.22
N ALA A 149 17.96 7.53 9.15
CA ALA A 149 18.98 8.37 9.78
C ALA A 149 19.08 7.95 11.26
N LEU A 150 20.23 7.43 11.66
CA LEU A 150 20.51 7.23 13.07
C LEU A 150 20.41 8.62 13.72
N PRO A 151 19.79 8.77 14.87
CA PRO A 151 19.78 10.03 15.58
C PRO A 151 21.24 10.47 15.76
N SER A 152 21.57 11.63 15.23
CA SER A 152 22.91 12.21 15.32
C SER A 152 23.30 12.21 16.78
N GLY A 153 24.48 11.63 17.12
CA GLY A 153 24.94 11.43 18.49
C GLY A 153 25.06 12.69 19.37
N LYS A 154 24.61 13.85 18.90
CA LYS A 154 24.49 15.09 19.68
C LYS A 154 23.32 15.11 20.67
N GLU A 155 22.33 14.24 20.52
CA GLU A 155 21.24 14.13 21.50
C GLU A 155 21.53 13.11 22.61
N ALA A 156 22.49 12.20 22.41
CA ALA A 156 22.89 11.24 23.45
C ALA A 156 23.63 11.92 24.61
N LEU A 157 24.22 13.09 24.40
CA LEU A 157 24.98 13.86 25.43
C LEU A 157 24.11 14.74 26.34
N LYS A 158 22.79 14.85 26.08
CA LYS A 158 21.87 15.61 26.95
C LYS A 158 21.15 14.76 28.00
N ARG A 159 21.42 13.47 28.11
CA ARG A 159 21.00 12.71 29.28
C ARG A 159 21.93 13.04 30.43
N LYS A 160 21.52 13.97 31.31
CA LYS A 160 22.15 14.21 32.61
C LYS A 160 22.41 12.85 33.27
N PRO A 161 23.63 12.57 33.77
CA PRO A 161 23.87 11.38 34.54
C PRO A 161 22.95 11.39 35.76
N ARG A 162 22.27 10.29 35.98
CA ARG A 162 21.43 10.06 37.16
C ARG A 162 22.35 10.19 38.39
N PRO A 163 22.01 10.99 39.39
CA PRO A 163 22.85 11.11 40.57
C PRO A 163 22.99 9.73 41.22
N THR A 164 24.23 9.28 41.35
CA THR A 164 24.58 8.07 42.08
C THR A 164 24.24 8.31 43.54
N ARG A 165 23.35 7.46 44.07
CA ARG A 165 23.00 7.43 45.50
C ARG A 165 24.29 7.19 46.31
N PRO A 166 24.60 7.99 47.36
CA PRO A 166 25.73 7.70 48.20
C PRO A 166 25.66 6.29 48.82
N PRO A 167 26.80 5.62 49.03
CA PRO A 167 26.80 4.32 49.66
C PRO A 167 26.23 4.41 51.09
N GLU A 168 25.31 3.53 51.41
CA GLU A 168 24.67 3.38 52.72
C GLU A 168 25.72 3.00 53.75
N PRO A 169 25.82 3.65 54.93
CA PRO A 169 26.79 3.32 55.96
C PRO A 169 26.54 1.91 56.50
N PRO A 170 27.58 1.16 56.88
CA PRO A 170 27.46 -0.22 57.37
C PRO A 170 26.64 -0.27 58.67
N ARG A 171 25.71 -1.18 58.76
CA ARG A 171 24.87 -1.43 59.92
C ARG A 171 25.76 -2.02 61.05
N PRO A 172 25.58 -1.56 62.30
CA PRO A 172 26.34 -2.06 63.42
C PRO A 172 25.93 -3.54 63.70
N HIS A 173 26.93 -4.39 63.81
CA HIS A 173 26.75 -5.78 64.24
C HIS A 173 26.27 -5.82 65.70
N SER A 174 25.08 -6.29 65.92
CA SER A 174 24.60 -6.62 67.28
C SER A 174 25.33 -7.88 67.76
N ARG A 175 26.22 -7.67 68.74
CA ARG A 175 26.81 -8.73 69.52
C ARG A 175 25.69 -9.41 70.35
N HIS A 176 25.39 -10.65 70.10
CA HIS A 176 24.68 -11.47 71.09
C HIS A 176 25.70 -11.97 72.06
N GLY A 177 25.60 -11.42 73.28
CA GLY A 177 26.29 -11.94 74.44
C GLY A 177 25.66 -13.27 74.86
N ALA A 178 26.52 -14.25 75.07
CA ALA A 178 26.25 -15.46 75.78
C ALA A 178 26.16 -15.17 77.29
N SER A 179 25.19 -15.73 77.92
CA SER A 179 25.34 -16.12 79.33
C SER A 179 24.11 -16.89 79.82
N GLY A 180 24.36 -17.99 80.41
CA GLY A 180 23.49 -18.66 81.38
C GLY A 180 22.92 -19.96 80.90
#